data_2231ce1698baec9a7618e5c45cbb714a
#
_entry.id   2231ce1698baec9a7618e5c45cbb714a
#
_cell.length_a   1.000
_cell.length_b   1.000
_cell.length_c   1.000
_cell.angle_alpha   90.00
_cell.angle_beta   90.00
_cell.angle_gamma   90.00
#
_symmetry.space_group_name_H-M   'P 1'
#
loop_
_entity.id
_entity.type
_entity.pdbx_description
1 polymer ?
#
loop_
_entity_poly.entity_id
_entity_poly.type
_entity_poly.pdbx_seq_one_letter_code
_entity_poly.pdbx_strand_id
1 'polypeptide(L)'
;MGKSIIIIPSRLAASRLPNKPLINIKNKTLIMHVYENALKSQVGEVFVATCDDEIASEVKKNGGKFVMTDKMHTTGTDRVCEASKKLGIQDEDIVINVQGDEPMISPIDIKNLNIVSRKLNLDISTLAHDIKKKK
;
A
#
# COMPACT_ATOMS: atom_id res chain seq x y z
N MET A 1 -20.31 3.83 10.57
CA MET A 1 -18.89 4.06 10.85
C MET A 1 -18.02 3.44 9.77
N GLY A 2 -17.06 4.18 9.25
CA GLY A 2 -16.22 3.74 8.17
C GLY A 2 -15.18 2.71 8.58
N LYS A 3 -14.69 1.97 7.60
CA LYS A 3 -13.61 1.00 7.81
C LYS A 3 -12.29 1.60 7.34
N SER A 4 -11.18 0.96 7.72
CA SER A 4 -9.86 1.35 7.25
C SER A 4 -9.35 0.30 6.29
N ILE A 5 -8.71 0.76 5.21
CA ILE A 5 -8.15 -0.11 4.18
C ILE A 5 -6.74 0.39 3.88
N ILE A 6 -5.81 -0.54 3.74
CA ILE A 6 -4.44 -0.21 3.38
C ILE A 6 -4.25 -0.53 1.90
N ILE A 7 -3.72 0.43 1.15
CA ILE A 7 -3.40 0.24 -0.26
C ILE A 7 -1.91 0.51 -0.47
N ILE A 8 -1.23 -0.44 -1.10
CA ILE A 8 0.20 -0.37 -1.36
C ILE A 8 0.41 -0.20 -2.86
N PRO A 9 0.67 1.03 -3.34
CA PRO A 9 0.96 1.22 -4.76
C PRO A 9 2.34 0.66 -5.10
N SER A 10 2.45 -0.07 -6.21
CA SER A 10 3.71 -0.68 -6.60
C SER A 10 3.75 -0.88 -8.11
N ARG A 11 4.92 -0.64 -8.72
CA ARG A 11 5.14 -0.93 -10.14
C ARG A 11 6.61 -1.23 -10.40
N LEU A 12 6.87 -2.00 -11.44
CA LEU A 12 8.24 -2.45 -11.75
C LEU A 12 9.12 -1.33 -12.28
N ALA A 13 8.56 -0.41 -13.02
CA ALA A 13 9.33 0.65 -13.70
C ALA A 13 9.51 1.90 -12.85
N ALA A 14 9.05 1.93 -11.61
CA ALA A 14 8.97 3.15 -10.83
C ALA A 14 10.28 3.61 -10.20
N SER A 15 11.30 2.76 -10.11
CA SER A 15 12.48 3.09 -9.35
C SER A 15 13.74 3.03 -10.18
N ARG A 16 14.84 3.54 -9.60
CA ARG A 16 16.16 3.43 -10.22
C ARG A 16 16.61 1.99 -10.40
N LEU A 17 16.05 1.10 -9.61
CA LEU A 17 16.33 -0.33 -9.69
C LEU A 17 15.10 -1.03 -10.25
N PRO A 18 15.09 -1.33 -11.58
CA PRO A 18 13.95 -2.02 -12.18
C PRO A 18 13.68 -3.35 -11.47
N ASN A 19 12.40 -3.73 -11.42
CA ASN A 19 11.95 -4.96 -10.78
C ASN A 19 12.17 -4.98 -9.27
N LYS A 20 12.43 -3.83 -8.65
CA LYS A 20 12.68 -3.74 -7.22
C LYS A 20 11.59 -4.44 -6.37
N PRO A 21 10.29 -4.29 -6.66
CA PRO A 21 9.27 -4.97 -5.85
C PRO A 21 9.39 -6.48 -5.84
N LEU A 22 9.99 -7.07 -6.86
CA LEU A 22 10.13 -8.53 -6.99
C LEU A 22 11.50 -9.03 -6.55
N ILE A 23 12.37 -8.16 -6.04
CA ILE A 23 13.68 -8.58 -5.55
C ILE A 23 13.48 -9.38 -4.27
N ASN A 24 14.13 -10.55 -4.22
CA ASN A 24 14.04 -11.43 -3.07
C ASN A 24 14.95 -10.94 -1.96
N ILE A 25 14.39 -10.77 -0.77
CA ILE A 25 15.11 -10.38 0.44
C ILE A 25 14.73 -11.37 1.52
N LYS A 26 15.70 -12.18 1.96
CA LYS A 26 15.45 -13.16 3.03
C LYS A 26 14.24 -14.05 2.73
N ASN A 27 14.25 -14.65 1.54
CA ASN A 27 13.25 -15.64 1.08
C ASN A 27 11.88 -15.07 0.77
N LYS A 28 11.76 -13.75 0.63
CA LYS A 28 10.50 -13.08 0.33
C LYS A 28 10.76 -11.89 -0.58
N THR A 29 9.86 -11.63 -1.52
CA THR A 29 10.02 -10.43 -2.35
C THR A 29 9.78 -9.19 -1.53
N LEU A 30 10.37 -8.07 -1.97
CA LEU A 30 10.19 -6.79 -1.30
C LEU A 30 8.70 -6.46 -1.10
N ILE A 31 7.89 -6.63 -2.15
CA ILE A 31 6.46 -6.31 -2.06
C ILE A 31 5.75 -7.17 -1.01
N MET A 32 6.16 -8.43 -0.84
CA MET A 32 5.54 -9.28 0.16
C MET A 32 5.98 -8.94 1.57
N HIS A 33 7.21 -8.42 1.76
CA HIS A 33 7.61 -7.89 3.07
C HIS A 33 6.71 -6.73 3.48
N VAL A 34 6.46 -5.79 2.55
CA VAL A 34 5.60 -4.64 2.81
C VAL A 34 4.17 -5.11 3.10
N TYR A 35 3.67 -6.02 2.27
CA TYR A 35 2.31 -6.53 2.40
C TYR A 35 2.09 -7.18 3.77
N GLU A 36 3.01 -8.04 4.19
CA GLU A 36 2.89 -8.74 5.45
C GLU A 36 3.01 -7.80 6.65
N ASN A 37 3.87 -6.79 6.56
CA ASN A 37 3.97 -5.79 7.63
C ASN A 37 2.65 -5.01 7.75
N ALA A 38 2.02 -4.70 6.62
CA ALA A 38 0.73 -4.04 6.64
C ALA A 38 -0.35 -4.93 7.29
N LEU A 39 -0.33 -6.22 6.99
CA LEU A 39 -1.27 -7.16 7.61
C LEU A 39 -1.08 -7.22 9.13
N LYS A 40 0.16 -7.16 9.59
CA LYS A 40 0.47 -7.22 11.02
C LYS A 40 -0.06 -6.02 11.79
N SER A 41 -0.35 -4.90 11.10
CA SER A 41 -0.92 -3.73 11.76
C SER A 41 -2.35 -3.98 12.23
N GLN A 42 -3.04 -4.95 11.62
CA GLN A 42 -4.43 -5.31 11.93
C GLN A 42 -5.39 -4.13 11.80
N VAL A 43 -5.05 -3.15 10.97
CA VAL A 43 -5.88 -1.98 10.74
C VAL A 43 -7.09 -2.34 9.88
N GLY A 44 -6.90 -3.20 8.89
CA GLY A 44 -7.98 -3.59 7.99
C GLY A 44 -7.44 -4.40 6.83
N GLU A 45 -8.23 -4.50 5.77
CA GLU A 45 -7.83 -5.21 4.57
C GLU A 45 -6.65 -4.52 3.90
N VAL A 46 -5.78 -5.31 3.27
CA VAL A 46 -4.59 -4.80 2.58
C VAL A 46 -4.65 -5.22 1.12
N PHE A 47 -4.44 -4.26 0.23
CA PHE A 47 -4.42 -4.49 -1.21
C PHE A 47 -3.16 -3.90 -1.80
N VAL A 48 -2.57 -4.60 -2.77
CA VAL A 48 -1.51 -4.04 -3.60
C VAL A 48 -2.18 -3.47 -4.86
N ALA A 49 -1.89 -2.21 -5.18
CA ALA A 49 -2.40 -1.58 -6.39
C ALA A 49 -1.27 -1.53 -7.42
N THR A 50 -1.42 -2.20 -8.54
CA THR A 50 -0.35 -2.30 -9.53
C THR A 50 -0.89 -2.39 -10.94
N CYS A 51 -0.08 -1.99 -11.92
CA CYS A 51 -0.38 -2.19 -13.33
C CYS A 51 0.40 -3.38 -13.92
N ASP A 52 1.22 -4.04 -13.10
CA ASP A 52 2.11 -5.11 -13.57
C ASP A 52 1.59 -6.48 -13.18
N ASP A 53 1.41 -7.34 -14.18
CA ASP A 53 0.92 -8.71 -13.96
C ASP A 53 1.87 -9.51 -13.07
N GLU A 54 3.16 -9.27 -13.18
CA GLU A 54 4.17 -9.98 -12.39
C GLU A 54 4.00 -9.69 -10.90
N ILE A 55 3.74 -8.43 -10.55
CA ILE A 55 3.50 -8.06 -9.15
C ILE A 55 2.20 -8.69 -8.67
N ALA A 56 1.15 -8.59 -9.47
CA ALA A 56 -0.15 -9.18 -9.13
C ALA A 56 -0.02 -10.69 -8.91
N SER A 57 0.72 -11.39 -9.79
CA SER A 57 0.93 -12.82 -9.66
C SER A 57 1.68 -13.18 -8.38
N GLU A 58 2.69 -12.40 -8.02
CA GLU A 58 3.47 -12.63 -6.81
C GLU A 58 2.58 -12.47 -5.57
N VAL A 59 1.76 -11.43 -5.55
CA VAL A 59 0.85 -11.19 -4.42
C VAL A 59 -0.18 -12.31 -4.32
N LYS A 60 -0.79 -12.68 -5.44
CA LYS A 60 -1.80 -13.75 -5.47
C LYS A 60 -1.22 -15.09 -5.03
N LYS A 61 -0.03 -15.41 -5.51
CA LYS A 61 0.66 -16.68 -5.19
C LYS A 61 0.86 -16.81 -3.68
N ASN A 62 1.05 -15.72 -2.98
CA ASN A 62 1.27 -15.72 -1.54
C ASN A 62 0.00 -15.46 -0.73
N GLY A 63 -1.16 -15.57 -1.37
CA GLY A 63 -2.44 -15.44 -0.69
C GLY A 63 -2.89 -13.99 -0.46
N GLY A 64 -2.23 -13.03 -1.08
CA GLY A 64 -2.56 -11.62 -0.90
C GLY A 64 -3.63 -11.15 -1.88
N LYS A 65 -4.07 -9.91 -1.68
CA LYS A 65 -5.08 -9.26 -2.51
C LYS A 65 -4.46 -8.13 -3.31
N PHE A 66 -4.95 -7.93 -4.52
CA PHE A 66 -4.45 -6.86 -5.38
C PHE A 66 -5.58 -6.25 -6.20
N VAL A 67 -5.31 -5.04 -6.72
CA VAL A 67 -6.20 -4.34 -7.64
C VAL A 67 -5.35 -3.90 -8.84
N MET A 68 -5.80 -4.22 -10.04
CA MET A 68 -5.11 -3.77 -11.25
C MET A 68 -5.47 -2.33 -11.55
N THR A 69 -4.48 -1.52 -11.88
CA THR A 69 -4.65 -0.10 -12.17
C THR A 69 -4.02 0.26 -13.51
N ASP A 70 -4.34 1.47 -13.98
CA ASP A 70 -3.84 1.96 -15.28
C ASP A 70 -2.34 2.23 -15.22
N LYS A 71 -1.66 1.95 -16.34
CA LYS A 71 -0.22 2.22 -16.49
C LYS A 71 0.10 3.70 -16.54
N MET A 72 -0.87 4.54 -16.83
CA MET A 72 -0.67 5.97 -17.05
C MET A 72 -0.45 6.78 -15.78
N HIS A 73 -0.66 6.20 -14.63
CA HIS A 73 -0.46 6.94 -13.37
C HIS A 73 1.00 7.29 -13.17
N THR A 74 1.26 8.54 -12.83
CA THR A 74 2.62 9.06 -12.60
C THR A 74 3.01 9.03 -11.13
N THR A 75 2.03 8.92 -10.22
CA THR A 75 2.29 8.91 -8.79
C THR A 75 1.58 7.73 -8.12
N GLY A 76 2.10 7.35 -6.94
CA GLY A 76 1.44 6.33 -6.12
C GLY A 76 0.07 6.79 -5.65
N THR A 77 -0.08 8.07 -5.35
CA THR A 77 -1.36 8.61 -4.90
C THR A 77 -2.44 8.47 -5.96
N ASP A 78 -2.11 8.76 -7.23
CA ASP A 78 -3.06 8.60 -8.32
C ASP A 78 -3.50 7.14 -8.45
N ARG A 79 -2.56 6.21 -8.30
CA ARG A 79 -2.85 4.79 -8.36
C ARG A 79 -3.75 4.34 -7.21
N VAL A 80 -3.48 4.84 -6.02
CA VAL A 80 -4.32 4.57 -4.85
C VAL A 80 -5.74 5.09 -5.05
N CYS A 81 -5.88 6.27 -5.66
CA CYS A 81 -7.21 6.83 -5.95
C CYS A 81 -8.00 5.92 -6.89
N GLU A 82 -7.38 5.42 -7.95
CA GLU A 82 -8.07 4.49 -8.86
C GLU A 82 -8.46 3.21 -8.14
N ALA A 83 -7.54 2.64 -7.37
CA ALA A 83 -7.80 1.41 -6.63
C ALA A 83 -8.96 1.60 -5.65
N SER A 84 -8.99 2.74 -4.96
CA SER A 84 -10.07 3.06 -4.02
C SER A 84 -11.43 3.05 -4.72
N LYS A 85 -11.51 3.64 -5.91
CA LYS A 85 -12.77 3.66 -6.67
C LYS A 85 -13.18 2.25 -7.07
N LYS A 86 -12.23 1.43 -7.52
CA LYS A 86 -12.53 0.05 -7.92
C LYS A 86 -12.98 -0.80 -6.75
N LEU A 87 -12.49 -0.51 -5.55
CA LEU A 87 -12.86 -1.24 -4.34
C LEU A 87 -14.15 -0.73 -3.70
N GLY A 88 -14.75 0.33 -4.24
CA GLY A 88 -15.99 0.87 -3.72
C GLY A 88 -15.84 1.55 -2.37
N ILE A 89 -14.71 2.21 -2.15
CA ILE A 89 -14.44 2.91 -0.89
C ILE A 89 -15.44 4.03 -0.70
N GLN A 90 -16.03 4.13 0.49
CA GLN A 90 -17.01 5.16 0.83
C GLN A 90 -16.35 6.37 1.47
N ASP A 91 -17.09 7.49 1.53
CA ASP A 91 -16.55 8.73 2.07
C ASP A 91 -16.11 8.61 3.53
N GLU A 92 -16.80 7.79 4.31
CA GLU A 92 -16.45 7.61 5.72
C GLU A 92 -15.31 6.62 5.94
N ASP A 93 -14.84 5.95 4.88
CA ASP A 93 -13.74 4.99 4.99
C ASP A 93 -12.40 5.72 4.99
N ILE A 94 -11.42 5.12 5.65
CA ILE A 94 -10.05 5.63 5.70
C ILE A 94 -9.18 4.77 4.78
N VAL A 95 -8.44 5.41 3.89
CA VAL A 95 -7.47 4.74 3.03
C VAL A 95 -6.06 5.14 3.48
N ILE A 96 -5.26 4.15 3.83
CA ILE A 96 -3.88 4.37 4.24
C ILE A 96 -2.97 3.95 3.10
N ASN A 97 -2.19 4.89 2.59
CA ASN A 97 -1.25 4.68 1.50
C ASN A 97 0.11 4.30 2.08
N VAL A 98 0.50 3.04 1.92
CA VAL A 98 1.80 2.54 2.38
C VAL A 98 2.69 2.33 1.16
N GLN A 99 3.87 2.95 1.15
CA GLN A 99 4.77 2.87 0.01
C GLN A 99 5.29 1.45 -0.19
N GLY A 100 5.25 0.97 -1.44
CA GLY A 100 5.64 -0.40 -1.77
C GLY A 100 7.14 -0.68 -1.69
N ASP A 101 7.96 0.35 -1.46
CA ASP A 101 9.42 0.21 -1.39
C ASP A 101 9.97 0.36 0.02
N GLU A 102 9.12 0.28 1.04
CA GLU A 102 9.52 0.42 2.44
C GLU A 102 9.34 -0.91 3.20
N PRO A 103 10.26 -1.87 3.03
CA PRO A 103 10.09 -3.20 3.64
C PRO A 103 10.18 -3.19 5.17
N MET A 104 10.78 -2.15 5.73
CA MET A 104 10.98 -2.04 7.19
C MET A 104 9.89 -1.20 7.87
N ILE A 105 8.82 -0.88 7.16
CA ILE A 105 7.75 -0.09 7.76
C ILE A 105 7.15 -0.82 8.96
N SER A 106 6.95 -0.09 10.04
CA SER A 106 6.48 -0.69 11.30
C SER A 106 4.96 -0.85 11.31
N PRO A 107 4.45 -2.05 11.65
CA PRO A 107 3.01 -2.23 11.84
C PRO A 107 2.42 -1.28 12.88
N ILE A 108 3.18 -0.95 13.91
CA ILE A 108 2.73 -0.04 14.96
C ILE A 108 2.53 1.37 14.40
N ASP A 109 3.43 1.81 13.53
CA ASP A 109 3.31 3.13 12.90
C ASP A 109 2.07 3.20 12.01
N ILE A 110 1.77 2.13 11.29
CA ILE A 110 0.56 2.06 10.46
C ILE A 110 -0.68 2.18 11.35
N LYS A 111 -0.69 1.47 12.46
CA LYS A 111 -1.80 1.48 13.41
C LYS A 111 -2.01 2.87 14.00
N ASN A 112 -0.91 3.54 14.36
CA ASN A 112 -0.95 4.88 14.93
C ASN A 112 -1.47 5.89 13.90
N LEU A 113 -1.03 5.76 12.65
CA LEU A 113 -1.52 6.65 11.59
C LEU A 113 -3.04 6.48 11.40
N ASN A 114 -3.53 5.25 11.47
CA ASN A 114 -4.97 5.00 11.37
C ASN A 114 -5.73 5.71 12.48
N ILE A 115 -5.23 5.64 13.72
CA ILE A 115 -5.87 6.31 14.85
C ILE A 115 -5.91 7.82 14.64
N VAL A 116 -4.79 8.41 14.25
CA VAL A 116 -4.70 9.84 14.01
C VAL A 116 -5.62 10.27 12.86
N SER A 117 -5.62 9.49 11.77
CA SER A 117 -6.45 9.80 10.60
C SER A 117 -7.93 9.82 10.95
N ARG A 118 -8.37 8.89 11.77
CA ARG A 118 -9.78 8.85 12.22
C ARG A 118 -10.11 10.04 13.09
N LYS A 119 -9.20 10.44 13.99
CA LYS A 119 -9.41 11.60 14.84
C LYS A 119 -9.51 12.90 14.04
N LEU A 120 -8.70 13.00 12.98
CA LEU A 120 -8.66 14.20 12.14
C LEU A 120 -9.62 14.11 10.95
N ASN A 121 -10.32 12.98 10.82
CA ASN A 121 -11.27 12.77 9.72
C ASN A 121 -10.62 12.90 8.34
N LEU A 122 -9.45 12.31 8.18
CA LEU A 122 -8.72 12.34 6.91
C LEU A 122 -9.19 11.22 5.99
N ASP A 123 -9.31 11.52 4.69
CA ASP A 123 -9.75 10.55 3.70
C ASP A 123 -8.62 9.61 3.25
N ILE A 124 -7.45 10.17 2.96
CA ILE A 124 -6.29 9.40 2.51
C ILE A 124 -5.07 9.84 3.32
N SER A 125 -4.33 8.86 3.87
CA SER A 125 -3.14 9.13 4.65
C SER A 125 -1.95 8.37 4.09
N THR A 126 -0.77 9.01 4.10
CA THR A 126 0.47 8.43 3.59
C THR A 126 1.50 8.33 4.70
N LEU A 127 1.68 7.12 5.22
CA LEU A 127 2.55 6.89 6.38
C LEU A 127 4.03 7.14 6.08
N ALA A 128 4.58 6.48 5.07
CA ALA A 128 6.01 6.55 4.81
C ALA A 128 6.45 7.97 4.51
N HIS A 129 5.62 8.72 3.77
CA HIS A 129 5.92 10.10 3.44
C HIS A 129 5.94 10.99 4.69
N ASP A 130 4.99 10.80 5.59
CA ASP A 130 4.90 11.57 6.83
C ASP A 130 6.09 11.31 7.75
N ILE A 131 6.53 10.07 7.82
CA ILE A 131 7.70 9.72 8.62
C ILE A 131 8.94 10.43 8.09
N LYS A 132 9.11 10.47 6.77
CA LYS A 132 10.26 11.15 6.15
C LYS A 132 10.24 12.65 6.42
N LYS A 133 9.08 13.27 6.45
CA LYS A 133 8.95 14.71 6.72
C LYS A 133 9.38 15.10 8.13
N LYS A 134 9.22 14.20 9.07
CA LYS A 134 9.57 14.47 10.47
C LYS A 134 11.04 14.44 10.75
N LYS A 135 11.81 13.97 9.81
CA LYS A 135 13.26 13.99 9.94
C LYS A 135 13.82 15.31 9.42
#